data_edccb28f910218b728e7b7410386b972
#
_entry.id   edccb28f910218b728e7b7410386b972
#
_cell.length_a   1.000
_cell.length_b   1.000
_cell.length_c   1.000
_cell.angle_alpha   90.00
_cell.angle_beta   90.00
_cell.angle_gamma   90.00
#
_symmetry.space_group_name_H-M   'P 1'
#
loop_
_entity.id
_entity.type
_entity.pdbx_description
1 polymer ?
#
loop_
_entity_poly.entity_id
_entity_poly.type
_entity_poly.pdbx_seq_one_letter_code
_entity_poly.pdbx_strand_id
1 'polypeptide(L)'
;MKRLKKYLASTIILSGSILTVSAQAENGESIAERLRQDSLLLQAAVSGEAEINLPLFQTKYTADPSPIVVGDTLFLFTSHDASPEDIPDENEKSSAGFFMYDWLLWSTTDMVNWTEHGAVASLKDIPWRSRENGAWAIQTVERDGKYYLYAPLHGHGIAVLKADSPYGPFKDPIGKPLVWDQSNWYDIDPSVYTDDDGQAYMYWGNPHTFYARLNDDMISLKDSVVKLPHIENYQEGPWFYKRNGHYYLGYATTCCPEALGYAMSDSPTGPWESKGYIMRPTQRDRGNHPGIIDYKGHSYIFGQNYDLMHIETFVHHERRSVSAVEITYNPDGTIQEVPYWLDQKPLKQLSWLNPYQRVEAETMAWGFGLKSAKMGIENTGVVADMPESTGKKNMYVFDIDDGELIRLRGVDFAEGAKNFNIIASAKGKTTVTLRLDSQKGPVMGKINITPTGSLEDYRVFSTKVKKIAGVHDLYLCFDNTTGDVRLDWWQFKK
;
A
#
# COMPACT_ATOMS: atom_id res chain seq x y z
N MET A 1 -20.55 7.14 5.85
CA MET A 1 -21.21 7.59 7.10
C MET A 1 -22.17 6.58 7.74
N LYS A 2 -22.98 5.79 7.01
CA LYS A 2 -23.80 4.72 7.62
C LYS A 2 -22.92 3.59 8.17
N ARG A 3 -21.86 3.17 7.48
CA ARG A 3 -20.88 2.20 8.02
C ARG A 3 -20.18 2.76 9.26
N LEU A 4 -19.67 3.99 9.21
CA LEU A 4 -19.09 4.64 10.40
C LEU A 4 -20.08 4.69 11.57
N LYS A 5 -21.37 5.02 11.31
CA LYS A 5 -22.43 4.98 12.34
C LYS A 5 -22.78 3.59 12.81
N LYS A 6 -22.66 2.55 11.97
CA LYS A 6 -22.89 1.16 12.32
C LYS A 6 -21.81 0.64 13.28
N TYR A 7 -20.56 1.05 13.06
CA TYR A 7 -19.43 0.75 13.95
C TYR A 7 -19.49 1.56 15.26
N LEU A 8 -19.89 2.83 15.21
CA LEU A 8 -20.11 3.65 16.40
C LEU A 8 -21.24 3.16 17.31
N ALA A 9 -22.30 2.53 16.75
CA ALA A 9 -23.41 1.97 17.53
C ALA A 9 -23.03 0.65 18.23
N SER A 10 -22.01 -0.07 17.77
CA SER A 10 -21.53 -1.32 18.40
C SER A 10 -20.64 -1.08 19.62
N THR A 11 -20.26 0.16 19.89
CA THR A 11 -19.26 0.54 20.90
C THR A 11 -19.85 0.72 22.31
N ILE A 12 -21.15 0.51 22.54
CA ILE A 12 -21.79 0.80 23.84
C ILE A 12 -22.02 -0.45 24.71
N ILE A 13 -21.57 -1.64 24.32
CA ILE A 13 -21.67 -2.83 25.18
C ILE A 13 -20.28 -3.46 25.33
N LEU A 14 -19.46 -2.92 26.20
CA LEU A 14 -18.28 -3.60 26.75
C LEU A 14 -18.42 -3.68 28.26
N SER A 15 -19.05 -4.75 28.72
CA SER A 15 -18.90 -5.24 30.08
C SER A 15 -17.67 -6.15 30.15
N GLY A 16 -16.62 -5.67 30.77
CA GLY A 16 -15.73 -6.40 31.66
C GLY A 16 -14.91 -7.58 31.10
N SER A 17 -13.74 -7.28 30.60
CA SER A 17 -12.49 -7.96 30.94
C SER A 17 -11.31 -7.17 30.38
N ILE A 18 -10.87 -6.17 31.12
CA ILE A 18 -9.61 -5.47 30.87
C ILE A 18 -8.52 -6.37 31.43
N LEU A 19 -7.75 -7.01 30.55
CA LEU A 19 -6.44 -7.53 30.89
C LEU A 19 -5.54 -6.32 31.20
N THR A 20 -5.24 -6.14 32.49
CA THR A 20 -4.27 -5.13 32.96
C THR A 20 -2.86 -5.53 32.51
N VAL A 21 -2.45 -5.04 31.37
CA VAL A 21 -1.04 -4.97 31.00
C VAL A 21 -0.55 -3.59 31.44
N SER A 22 0.14 -3.53 32.58
CA SER A 22 0.81 -2.32 33.04
C SER A 22 2.13 -2.12 32.31
N ALA A 23 2.07 -1.58 31.09
CA ALA A 23 3.23 -0.96 30.46
C ALA A 23 3.13 0.55 30.64
N GLN A 24 4.18 1.17 31.15
CA GLN A 24 4.25 2.63 31.29
C GLN A 24 4.52 3.24 29.91
N ALA A 25 3.59 4.07 29.44
CA ALA A 25 3.79 4.86 28.25
C ALA A 25 4.83 5.98 28.48
N GLU A 26 5.51 6.39 27.45
CA GLU A 26 6.29 7.62 27.44
C GLU A 26 5.37 8.80 27.82
N ASN A 27 5.65 9.50 28.88
CA ASN A 27 4.88 10.60 29.47
C ASN A 27 3.75 10.26 30.48
N GLY A 28 3.65 9.03 31.01
CA GLY A 28 2.70 8.69 32.07
C GLY A 28 1.26 8.41 31.61
N GLU A 29 0.99 8.40 30.33
CA GLU A 29 -0.27 8.01 29.72
C GLU A 29 -0.39 6.48 29.61
N SER A 30 -1.57 5.89 29.81
CA SER A 30 -1.76 4.46 29.60
C SER A 30 -1.88 4.13 28.11
N ILE A 31 -1.43 2.92 27.71
CA ILE A 31 -1.57 2.42 26.33
C ILE A 31 -3.03 2.50 25.86
N ALA A 32 -3.98 2.12 26.71
CA ALA A 32 -5.41 2.16 26.40
C ALA A 32 -5.89 3.61 26.11
N GLU A 33 -5.40 4.59 26.85
CA GLU A 33 -5.75 5.99 26.59
C GLU A 33 -5.13 6.48 25.29
N ARG A 34 -3.87 6.14 25.00
CA ARG A 34 -3.22 6.48 23.74
C ARG A 34 -3.95 5.87 22.52
N LEU A 35 -4.29 4.59 22.55
CA LEU A 35 -5.06 3.95 21.49
C LEU A 35 -6.45 4.57 21.31
N ARG A 36 -7.08 5.01 22.39
CA ARG A 36 -8.34 5.75 22.34
C ARG A 36 -8.16 7.10 21.65
N GLN A 37 -7.10 7.84 21.95
CA GLN A 37 -6.80 9.13 21.31
C GLN A 37 -6.50 8.95 19.82
N ASP A 38 -5.72 7.93 19.44
CA ASP A 38 -5.43 7.61 18.06
C ASP A 38 -6.72 7.30 17.28
N SER A 39 -7.62 6.51 17.85
CA SER A 39 -8.92 6.22 17.24
C SER A 39 -9.77 7.48 17.04
N LEU A 40 -9.82 8.38 18.00
CA LEU A 40 -10.54 9.67 17.87
C LEU A 40 -9.90 10.56 16.79
N LEU A 41 -8.57 10.59 16.72
CA LEU A 41 -7.83 11.35 15.72
C LEU A 41 -8.07 10.81 14.31
N LEU A 42 -8.04 9.47 14.14
CA LEU A 42 -8.37 8.80 12.89
C LEU A 42 -9.81 9.12 12.43
N GLN A 43 -10.79 9.07 13.35
CA GLN A 43 -12.18 9.41 13.05
C GLN A 43 -12.33 10.89 12.64
N ALA A 44 -11.62 11.81 13.31
CA ALA A 44 -11.60 13.23 12.95
C ALA A 44 -10.99 13.44 11.56
N ALA A 45 -9.93 12.71 11.22
CA ALA A 45 -9.31 12.79 9.90
C ALA A 45 -10.22 12.23 8.79
N VAL A 46 -10.91 11.12 9.03
CA VAL A 46 -11.90 10.56 8.10
C VAL A 46 -13.07 11.52 7.86
N SER A 47 -13.51 12.22 8.89
CA SER A 47 -14.56 13.26 8.76
C SER A 47 -14.06 14.60 8.19
N GLY A 48 -12.75 14.72 7.90
CA GLY A 48 -12.14 15.94 7.38
C GLY A 48 -11.96 17.06 8.42
N GLU A 49 -11.99 16.72 9.70
CA GLU A 49 -11.81 17.64 10.83
C GLU A 49 -10.36 17.72 11.34
N ALA A 50 -9.50 16.78 10.90
CA ALA A 50 -8.09 16.77 11.18
C ALA A 50 -7.26 16.42 9.93
N GLU A 51 -6.05 16.98 9.82
CA GLU A 51 -5.07 16.62 8.80
C GLU A 51 -3.90 15.91 9.47
N ILE A 52 -3.82 14.60 9.25
CA ILE A 52 -2.75 13.72 9.72
C ILE A 52 -2.26 12.83 8.61
N ASN A 53 -1.16 12.13 8.83
CA ASN A 53 -0.62 11.14 7.91
C ASN A 53 -1.45 9.85 8.00
N LEU A 54 -2.44 9.71 7.13
CA LEU A 54 -3.31 8.53 7.04
C LEU A 54 -2.66 7.41 6.23
N PRO A 55 -3.12 6.15 6.36
CA PRO A 55 -2.73 5.07 5.47
C PRO A 55 -2.94 5.42 4.00
N LEU A 56 -1.98 5.05 3.16
CA LEU A 56 -1.97 5.42 1.74
C LEU A 56 -3.13 4.80 0.96
N PHE A 57 -3.58 3.59 1.36
CA PHE A 57 -4.57 2.79 0.66
C PHE A 57 -5.71 2.45 1.60
N GLN A 58 -6.96 2.56 1.12
CA GLN A 58 -8.15 2.31 1.94
C GLN A 58 -9.08 1.26 1.33
N THR A 59 -8.86 0.87 0.07
CA THR A 59 -9.65 -0.16 -0.64
C THR A 59 -9.22 -1.58 -0.32
N LYS A 60 -8.02 -1.74 0.23
CA LYS A 60 -7.37 -3.03 0.60
C LYS A 60 -6.52 -2.85 1.85
N TYR A 61 -6.37 -3.92 2.62
CA TYR A 61 -5.34 -4.01 3.66
C TYR A 61 -4.00 -4.38 3.04
N THR A 62 -2.96 -3.65 3.41
CA THR A 62 -1.64 -3.74 2.75
C THR A 62 -0.52 -3.78 3.77
N ALA A 63 0.55 -4.51 3.44
CA ALA A 63 1.73 -4.63 4.28
C ALA A 63 3.01 -4.74 3.45
N ASP A 64 4.15 -4.77 4.10
CA ASP A 64 5.45 -5.14 3.55
C ASP A 64 5.78 -4.35 2.26
N PRO A 65 5.89 -3.02 2.33
CA PRO A 65 6.00 -2.16 1.15
C PRO A 65 7.34 -2.34 0.42
N SER A 66 7.26 -2.56 -0.88
CA SER A 66 8.42 -2.68 -1.78
C SER A 66 8.35 -1.63 -2.88
N PRO A 67 8.91 -0.41 -2.66
CA PRO A 67 8.93 0.65 -3.64
C PRO A 67 9.99 0.44 -4.72
N ILE A 68 9.66 0.79 -5.98
CA ILE A 68 10.60 0.95 -7.08
C ILE A 68 10.24 2.20 -7.90
N VAL A 69 11.23 2.83 -8.51
CA VAL A 69 11.02 3.98 -9.43
C VAL A 69 11.31 3.54 -10.85
N VAL A 70 10.34 3.76 -11.74
CA VAL A 70 10.50 3.51 -13.18
C VAL A 70 10.08 4.78 -13.94
N GLY A 71 11.04 5.42 -14.56
CA GLY A 71 10.81 6.72 -15.20
C GLY A 71 10.37 7.79 -14.18
N ASP A 72 9.22 8.42 -14.40
CA ASP A 72 8.64 9.44 -13.51
C ASP A 72 7.65 8.84 -12.48
N THR A 73 7.47 7.54 -12.49
CA THR A 73 6.46 6.86 -11.66
C THR A 73 7.12 6.08 -10.52
N LEU A 74 6.65 6.28 -9.32
CA LEU A 74 6.91 5.42 -8.19
C LEU A 74 5.85 4.32 -8.15
N PHE A 75 6.30 3.08 -8.24
CA PHE A 75 5.49 1.88 -8.05
C PHE A 75 5.73 1.33 -6.66
N LEU A 76 4.67 0.90 -6.01
CA LEU A 76 4.72 0.26 -4.70
C LEU A 76 4.04 -1.09 -4.76
N PHE A 77 4.83 -2.14 -4.60
CA PHE A 77 4.32 -3.49 -4.42
C PHE A 77 4.07 -3.73 -2.94
N THR A 78 3.02 -4.44 -2.60
CA THR A 78 2.66 -4.74 -1.20
C THR A 78 2.17 -6.17 -1.06
N SER A 79 2.36 -6.74 0.13
CA SER A 79 1.55 -7.87 0.55
C SER A 79 0.10 -7.45 0.73
N HIS A 80 -0.83 -8.42 0.68
CA HIS A 80 -2.26 -8.21 0.80
C HIS A 80 -2.80 -9.04 1.97
N ASP A 81 -3.18 -8.36 3.05
CA ASP A 81 -3.91 -8.98 4.15
C ASP A 81 -5.39 -9.08 3.75
N ALA A 82 -5.90 -10.29 3.58
CA ALA A 82 -7.24 -10.52 3.07
C ALA A 82 -8.34 -9.97 3.99
N SER A 83 -9.31 -9.29 3.39
CA SER A 83 -10.58 -8.94 4.06
C SER A 83 -11.37 -10.20 4.40
N PRO A 84 -12.27 -10.19 5.39
CA PRO A 84 -13.05 -11.38 5.76
C PRO A 84 -13.78 -12.03 4.59
N GLU A 85 -14.31 -11.22 3.67
CA GLU A 85 -15.00 -11.68 2.47
C GLU A 85 -14.09 -12.38 1.44
N ASP A 86 -12.79 -12.10 1.47
CA ASP A 86 -11.79 -12.68 0.56
C ASP A 86 -11.21 -14.00 1.12
N ILE A 87 -11.49 -14.35 2.38
CA ILE A 87 -11.06 -15.59 3.01
C ILE A 87 -11.96 -16.75 2.55
N PRO A 88 -11.42 -17.79 1.88
CA PRO A 88 -12.24 -18.87 1.32
C PRO A 88 -12.93 -19.77 2.36
N ASP A 89 -12.29 -20.01 3.51
CA ASP A 89 -12.85 -20.83 4.58
C ASP A 89 -13.69 -19.99 5.54
N GLU A 90 -15.01 -20.23 5.55
CA GLU A 90 -15.96 -19.53 6.42
C GLU A 90 -15.59 -19.63 7.92
N ASN A 91 -14.94 -20.73 8.36
CA ASN A 91 -14.54 -20.91 9.76
C ASN A 91 -13.33 -20.01 10.13
N GLU A 92 -12.57 -19.56 9.15
CA GLU A 92 -11.39 -18.73 9.33
C GLU A 92 -11.69 -17.23 9.23
N LYS A 93 -12.85 -16.82 8.70
CA LYS A 93 -13.23 -15.42 8.50
C LYS A 93 -13.19 -14.57 9.78
N SER A 94 -13.46 -15.19 10.92
CA SER A 94 -13.38 -14.55 12.25
C SER A 94 -12.01 -14.69 12.92
N SER A 95 -11.08 -15.41 12.31
CA SER A 95 -9.72 -15.58 12.85
C SER A 95 -8.95 -14.26 12.82
N ALA A 96 -8.13 -14.04 13.83
CA ALA A 96 -7.22 -12.90 13.92
C ALA A 96 -5.88 -13.13 13.21
N GLY A 97 -5.69 -14.25 12.51
CA GLY A 97 -4.42 -14.61 11.87
C GLY A 97 -4.18 -13.92 10.53
N PHE A 98 -3.00 -14.20 9.98
CA PHE A 98 -2.60 -13.73 8.64
C PHE A 98 -3.23 -14.60 7.55
N PHE A 99 -3.94 -13.97 6.61
CA PHE A 99 -4.48 -14.59 5.41
C PHE A 99 -4.04 -13.80 4.19
N MET A 100 -3.07 -14.35 3.43
CA MET A 100 -2.38 -13.65 2.36
C MET A 100 -2.23 -14.58 1.17
N TYR A 101 -2.82 -14.20 0.02
CA TYR A 101 -2.94 -15.06 -1.16
C TYR A 101 -2.25 -14.51 -2.40
N ASP A 102 -2.04 -13.19 -2.43
CA ASP A 102 -1.54 -12.45 -3.59
C ASP A 102 -0.77 -11.20 -3.18
N TRP A 103 -0.19 -10.51 -4.16
CA TRP A 103 0.58 -9.28 -4.02
C TRP A 103 0.02 -8.18 -4.91
N LEU A 104 -0.17 -7.01 -4.34
CA LEU A 104 -0.79 -5.85 -4.98
C LEU A 104 0.23 -4.90 -5.56
N LEU A 105 -0.22 -4.09 -6.52
CA LEU A 105 0.55 -3.00 -7.11
C LEU A 105 -0.22 -1.69 -7.03
N TRP A 106 0.51 -0.65 -6.66
CA TRP A 106 0.08 0.74 -6.60
C TRP A 106 1.06 1.62 -7.34
N SER A 107 0.62 2.78 -7.83
CA SER A 107 1.52 3.75 -8.45
C SER A 107 1.13 5.18 -8.14
N THR A 108 2.13 6.07 -8.13
CA THR A 108 1.95 7.51 -8.01
C THR A 108 3.01 8.27 -8.81
N THR A 109 2.68 9.50 -9.21
CA THR A 109 3.64 10.46 -9.74
C THR A 109 3.79 11.69 -8.85
N ASP A 110 3.03 11.75 -7.75
CA ASP A 110 2.93 12.93 -6.89
C ASP A 110 3.02 12.65 -5.39
N MET A 111 3.13 11.38 -4.96
CA MET A 111 3.22 10.87 -3.58
C MET A 111 1.92 10.94 -2.78
N VAL A 112 0.85 11.52 -3.29
CA VAL A 112 -0.39 11.69 -2.51
C VAL A 112 -1.65 11.12 -3.18
N ASN A 113 -1.69 11.11 -4.52
CA ASN A 113 -2.74 10.43 -5.28
C ASN A 113 -2.16 9.09 -5.78
N TRP A 114 -2.75 8.00 -5.35
CA TRP A 114 -2.30 6.66 -5.68
C TRP A 114 -3.32 5.94 -6.54
N THR A 115 -2.85 5.26 -7.58
CA THR A 115 -3.67 4.43 -8.45
C THR A 115 -3.46 2.96 -8.10
N GLU A 116 -4.53 2.22 -7.83
CA GLU A 116 -4.50 0.78 -7.62
C GLU A 116 -4.45 0.03 -8.96
N HIS A 117 -3.68 -1.06 -9.02
CA HIS A 117 -3.59 -1.95 -10.18
C HIS A 117 -4.02 -3.38 -9.86
N GLY A 118 -4.49 -3.61 -8.64
CA GLY A 118 -4.89 -4.92 -8.12
C GLY A 118 -3.72 -5.90 -7.97
N ALA A 119 -4.01 -7.18 -7.82
CA ALA A 119 -3.00 -8.20 -7.68
C ALA A 119 -2.24 -8.42 -9.00
N VAL A 120 -0.91 -8.36 -8.96
CA VAL A 120 -0.02 -8.59 -10.12
C VAL A 120 0.60 -9.97 -10.13
N ALA A 121 0.66 -10.61 -8.95
CA ALA A 121 1.09 -11.98 -8.77
C ALA A 121 0.32 -12.61 -7.59
N SER A 122 0.28 -13.93 -7.53
CA SER A 122 -0.39 -14.70 -6.47
C SER A 122 0.35 -16.01 -6.21
N LEU A 123 -0.01 -16.70 -5.14
CA LEU A 123 0.49 -18.06 -4.89
C LEU A 123 0.17 -19.02 -6.05
N LYS A 124 -0.89 -18.76 -6.83
CA LYS A 124 -1.28 -19.59 -7.99
C LYS A 124 -0.27 -19.49 -9.13
N ASP A 125 0.54 -18.45 -9.19
CA ASP A 125 1.58 -18.27 -10.20
C ASP A 125 2.88 -19.06 -9.87
N ILE A 126 2.89 -19.77 -8.72
CA ILE A 126 4.00 -20.60 -8.24
C ILE A 126 3.58 -22.08 -8.30
N PRO A 127 3.92 -22.83 -9.38
CA PRO A 127 3.39 -24.16 -9.62
C PRO A 127 3.77 -25.21 -8.56
N TRP A 128 4.94 -25.05 -7.94
CA TRP A 128 5.48 -25.97 -6.93
C TRP A 128 5.01 -25.64 -5.49
N ARG A 129 4.17 -24.62 -5.30
CA ARG A 129 3.67 -24.27 -3.98
C ARG A 129 2.93 -25.44 -3.32
N SER A 130 3.11 -25.58 -2.02
CA SER A 130 2.42 -26.57 -1.21
C SER A 130 1.40 -25.95 -0.26
N ARG A 131 1.15 -24.64 -0.38
CA ARG A 131 0.23 -23.87 0.48
C ARG A 131 -0.68 -22.99 -0.36
N GLU A 132 -1.89 -22.78 0.15
CA GLU A 132 -2.88 -21.84 -0.42
C GLU A 132 -2.90 -20.49 0.34
N ASN A 133 -2.17 -20.36 1.44
CA ASN A 133 -1.99 -19.14 2.24
C ASN A 133 -0.49 -18.94 2.52
N GLY A 134 -0.04 -17.69 2.73
CA GLY A 134 1.34 -17.36 3.07
C GLY A 134 2.10 -16.65 1.95
N ALA A 135 1.42 -15.80 1.17
CA ALA A 135 2.00 -14.85 0.23
C ALA A 135 2.60 -13.66 1.00
N TRP A 136 3.77 -13.84 1.62
CA TRP A 136 4.36 -12.90 2.59
C TRP A 136 5.25 -11.85 1.92
N ALA A 137 5.96 -11.06 2.75
CA ALA A 137 6.76 -9.89 2.39
C ALA A 137 7.65 -10.10 1.17
N ILE A 138 7.39 -9.37 0.09
CA ILE A 138 8.12 -9.43 -1.18
C ILE A 138 9.10 -8.30 -1.34
N GLN A 139 10.03 -8.47 -2.27
CA GLN A 139 10.64 -7.32 -2.94
C GLN A 139 10.61 -7.48 -4.46
N THR A 140 10.31 -6.37 -5.15
CA THR A 140 10.41 -6.27 -6.60
C THR A 140 11.57 -5.37 -6.98
N VAL A 141 12.37 -5.79 -7.95
CA VAL A 141 13.45 -4.99 -8.54
C VAL A 141 13.36 -4.98 -10.05
N GLU A 142 13.87 -3.91 -10.66
CA GLU A 142 14.03 -3.82 -12.12
C GLU A 142 15.51 -4.05 -12.47
N ARG A 143 15.75 -4.82 -13.53
CA ARG A 143 17.06 -4.93 -14.18
C ARG A 143 16.90 -5.16 -15.67
N ASP A 144 17.54 -4.31 -16.48
CA ASP A 144 17.58 -4.41 -17.94
C ASP A 144 16.18 -4.50 -18.59
N GLY A 145 15.24 -3.70 -18.09
CA GLY A 145 13.85 -3.66 -18.56
C GLY A 145 13.02 -4.89 -18.19
N LYS A 146 13.50 -5.71 -17.25
CA LYS A 146 12.76 -6.85 -16.68
C LYS A 146 12.53 -6.63 -15.20
N TYR A 147 11.43 -7.16 -14.71
CA TYR A 147 11.02 -7.03 -13.32
C TYR A 147 11.11 -8.40 -12.65
N TYR A 148 11.73 -8.44 -11.48
CA TYR A 148 11.92 -9.67 -10.70
C TYR A 148 11.26 -9.47 -9.35
N LEU A 149 10.29 -10.31 -9.03
CA LEU A 149 9.57 -10.31 -7.77
C LEU A 149 10.01 -11.54 -6.97
N TYR A 150 10.71 -11.29 -5.87
CA TYR A 150 11.15 -12.32 -4.93
C TYR A 150 10.08 -12.47 -3.87
N ALA A 151 9.51 -13.66 -3.79
CA ALA A 151 8.31 -13.94 -3.00
C ALA A 151 8.52 -15.11 -2.07
N PRO A 152 8.50 -14.91 -0.74
CA PRO A 152 8.56 -16.03 0.19
C PRO A 152 7.21 -16.74 0.26
N LEU A 153 7.27 -18.05 0.38
CA LEU A 153 6.15 -18.90 0.77
C LEU A 153 6.42 -19.36 2.19
N HIS A 154 5.68 -18.85 3.16
CA HIS A 154 5.97 -19.11 4.57
C HIS A 154 6.33 -20.56 4.89
N GLY A 155 7.58 -20.78 5.34
CA GLY A 155 8.15 -22.10 5.63
C GLY A 155 8.44 -22.98 4.42
N HIS A 156 8.35 -22.47 3.18
CA HIS A 156 8.56 -23.22 1.94
C HIS A 156 9.56 -22.52 0.99
N GLY A 157 10.38 -21.62 1.52
CA GLY A 157 11.43 -20.94 0.77
C GLY A 157 10.97 -19.71 0.01
N ILE A 158 11.87 -19.18 -0.82
CA ILE A 158 11.70 -17.97 -1.60
C ILE A 158 11.61 -18.33 -3.09
N ALA A 159 10.51 -17.93 -3.73
CA ALA A 159 10.34 -17.98 -5.19
C ALA A 159 10.95 -16.73 -5.83
N VAL A 160 11.25 -16.82 -7.13
CA VAL A 160 11.45 -15.64 -7.98
C VAL A 160 10.49 -15.71 -9.14
N LEU A 161 9.75 -14.62 -9.36
CA LEU A 161 8.86 -14.44 -10.50
C LEU A 161 9.40 -13.34 -11.39
N LYS A 162 9.19 -13.45 -12.71
CA LYS A 162 9.72 -12.52 -13.72
C LYS A 162 8.61 -11.99 -14.61
N ALA A 163 8.69 -10.69 -14.96
CA ALA A 163 7.78 -10.03 -15.88
C ALA A 163 8.53 -9.06 -16.81
N ASP A 164 7.87 -8.65 -17.90
CA ASP A 164 8.35 -7.64 -18.86
C ASP A 164 7.83 -6.23 -18.51
N SER A 165 6.99 -6.13 -17.49
CA SER A 165 6.32 -4.89 -17.07
C SER A 165 6.12 -4.91 -15.56
N PRO A 166 6.12 -3.75 -14.87
CA PRO A 166 5.77 -3.69 -13.44
C PRO A 166 4.35 -4.17 -13.15
N TYR A 167 3.46 -4.10 -14.15
CA TYR A 167 2.08 -4.58 -14.05
C TYR A 167 1.94 -6.10 -14.21
N GLY A 168 3.05 -6.83 -14.44
CA GLY A 168 3.05 -8.26 -14.73
C GLY A 168 2.70 -8.58 -16.21
N PRO A 169 2.19 -9.78 -16.51
CA PRO A 169 2.03 -10.89 -15.57
C PRO A 169 3.38 -11.45 -15.11
N PHE A 170 3.53 -11.64 -13.81
CA PHE A 170 4.69 -12.29 -13.24
C PHE A 170 4.56 -13.81 -13.35
N LYS A 171 5.63 -14.49 -13.79
CA LYS A 171 5.67 -15.94 -13.98
C LYS A 171 6.91 -16.53 -13.37
N ASP A 172 6.82 -17.74 -12.83
CA ASP A 172 7.95 -18.49 -12.30
C ASP A 172 8.83 -19.00 -13.47
N PRO A 173 10.10 -18.54 -13.60
CA PRO A 173 10.99 -18.94 -14.67
C PRO A 173 11.79 -20.22 -14.36
N ILE A 174 11.82 -20.70 -13.10
CA ILE A 174 12.68 -21.79 -12.67
C ILE A 174 11.94 -23.03 -12.16
N GLY A 175 10.64 -22.92 -11.82
CA GLY A 175 9.78 -24.02 -11.43
C GLY A 175 10.17 -24.68 -10.09
N LYS A 176 10.89 -23.96 -9.22
CA LYS A 176 11.37 -24.42 -7.91
C LYS A 176 11.73 -23.23 -7.03
N PRO A 177 11.92 -23.40 -5.71
CA PRO A 177 12.47 -22.35 -4.86
C PRO A 177 13.84 -21.89 -5.35
N LEU A 178 14.10 -20.57 -5.30
CA LEU A 178 15.43 -19.98 -5.45
C LEU A 178 16.29 -20.32 -4.24
N VAL A 179 15.71 -20.21 -3.04
CA VAL A 179 16.29 -20.57 -1.76
C VAL A 179 15.26 -21.34 -0.95
N TRP A 180 15.66 -22.42 -0.31
CA TRP A 180 14.85 -23.13 0.68
C TRP A 180 15.70 -24.05 1.56
N ASP A 181 15.86 -23.70 2.83
CA ASP A 181 16.36 -24.60 3.86
C ASP A 181 15.17 -25.35 4.49
N GLN A 182 14.99 -26.60 4.11
CA GLN A 182 13.88 -27.44 4.58
C GLN A 182 13.92 -27.77 6.08
N SER A 183 15.02 -27.44 6.76
CA SER A 183 15.15 -27.69 8.19
C SER A 183 14.52 -26.65 9.09
N ASN A 184 14.14 -25.50 8.51
CA ASN A 184 13.57 -24.35 9.23
C ASN A 184 12.65 -23.50 8.33
N TRP A 185 12.13 -22.41 8.88
CA TRP A 185 11.23 -21.48 8.20
C TRP A 185 11.88 -20.10 7.93
N TYR A 186 13.18 -19.97 8.10
CA TYR A 186 13.90 -18.69 8.11
C TYR A 186 14.00 -18.00 6.74
N ASP A 187 13.72 -18.72 5.65
CA ASP A 187 13.80 -18.19 4.31
C ASP A 187 12.55 -17.36 3.97
N ILE A 188 12.50 -16.12 4.51
CA ILE A 188 11.43 -15.14 4.30
C ILE A 188 12.04 -13.74 4.05
N ASP A 189 11.22 -12.79 3.66
CA ASP A 189 11.51 -11.36 3.55
C ASP A 189 12.73 -11.04 2.68
N PRO A 190 12.76 -11.46 1.41
CA PRO A 190 13.90 -11.19 0.54
C PRO A 190 14.05 -9.70 0.24
N SER A 191 15.30 -9.24 0.19
CA SER A 191 15.68 -7.90 -0.25
C SER A 191 16.83 -7.99 -1.24
N VAL A 192 16.67 -7.41 -2.44
CA VAL A 192 17.65 -7.46 -3.52
C VAL A 192 18.07 -6.07 -3.93
N TYR A 193 19.36 -5.87 -4.09
CA TYR A 193 19.97 -4.64 -4.59
C TYR A 193 21.09 -4.98 -5.57
N THR A 194 21.12 -4.27 -6.70
CA THR A 194 22.23 -4.35 -7.66
C THR A 194 23.18 -3.19 -7.40
N ASP A 195 24.43 -3.50 -7.07
CA ASP A 195 25.48 -2.53 -6.80
C ASP A 195 26.01 -1.86 -8.09
N ASP A 196 26.81 -0.81 -7.93
CA ASP A 196 27.35 0.00 -9.04
C ASP A 196 28.23 -0.81 -10.00
N ASP A 197 28.81 -1.92 -9.54
CA ASP A 197 29.60 -2.86 -10.36
C ASP A 197 28.73 -3.89 -11.11
N GLY A 198 27.40 -3.81 -10.96
CA GLY A 198 26.45 -4.73 -11.57
C GLY A 198 26.19 -6.02 -10.77
N GLN A 199 26.88 -6.25 -9.65
CA GLN A 199 26.65 -7.42 -8.82
C GLN A 199 25.38 -7.25 -7.99
N ALA A 200 24.42 -8.16 -8.14
CA ALA A 200 23.22 -8.20 -7.32
C ALA A 200 23.44 -9.05 -6.06
N TYR A 201 22.94 -8.53 -4.95
CA TYR A 201 22.97 -9.19 -3.63
C TYR A 201 21.53 -9.40 -3.17
N MET A 202 21.21 -10.57 -2.67
CA MET A 202 19.94 -10.88 -2.00
C MET A 202 20.20 -11.07 -0.51
N TYR A 203 19.48 -10.34 0.33
CA TYR A 203 19.42 -10.47 1.78
C TYR A 203 18.06 -11.02 2.18
N TRP A 204 17.96 -11.80 3.27
CA TRP A 204 16.68 -12.32 3.77
C TRP A 204 16.82 -12.84 5.20
N GLY A 205 15.69 -13.18 5.81
CA GLY A 205 15.61 -14.07 6.95
C GLY A 205 15.05 -13.50 8.24
N ASN A 206 14.57 -14.41 9.10
CA ASN A 206 14.05 -14.17 10.45
C ASN A 206 14.37 -15.40 11.34
N PRO A 207 14.92 -15.24 12.54
CA PRO A 207 15.50 -14.02 13.14
C PRO A 207 16.98 -13.83 12.75
N HIS A 208 17.48 -14.60 11.82
CA HIS A 208 18.84 -14.54 11.33
C HIS A 208 18.90 -13.89 9.97
N THR A 209 19.92 -13.08 9.74
CA THR A 209 20.16 -12.46 8.45
C THR A 209 21.04 -13.35 7.60
N PHE A 210 20.61 -13.64 6.39
CA PHE A 210 21.37 -14.35 5.36
C PHE A 210 21.60 -13.46 4.16
N TYR A 211 22.63 -13.74 3.38
CA TYR A 211 22.79 -13.18 2.04
C TYR A 211 23.42 -14.18 1.08
N ALA A 212 23.21 -13.94 -0.21
CA ALA A 212 23.94 -14.55 -1.31
C ALA A 212 24.07 -13.55 -2.46
N ARG A 213 25.09 -13.74 -3.32
CA ARG A 213 25.14 -13.04 -4.59
C ARG A 213 24.25 -13.75 -5.61
N LEU A 214 23.58 -12.97 -6.46
CA LEU A 214 22.85 -13.49 -7.60
C LEU A 214 23.73 -13.50 -8.85
N ASN A 215 23.48 -14.43 -9.76
CA ASN A 215 24.00 -14.36 -11.11
C ASN A 215 23.30 -13.24 -11.89
N ASP A 216 23.84 -12.88 -13.06
CA ASP A 216 23.30 -11.82 -13.92
C ASP A 216 21.88 -12.13 -14.41
N ASP A 217 21.46 -13.38 -14.40
CA ASP A 217 20.11 -13.82 -14.75
C ASP A 217 19.05 -13.42 -13.70
N MET A 218 19.45 -13.01 -12.49
CA MET A 218 18.62 -12.63 -11.36
C MET A 218 17.72 -13.76 -10.81
N ILE A 219 17.88 -14.98 -11.31
CA ILE A 219 17.04 -16.15 -10.97
C ILE A 219 17.85 -17.34 -10.47
N SER A 220 19.14 -17.15 -10.20
CA SER A 220 20.03 -18.18 -9.65
C SER A 220 21.08 -17.58 -8.73
N LEU A 221 21.48 -18.35 -7.71
CA LEU A 221 22.56 -17.95 -6.80
C LEU A 221 23.92 -18.12 -7.46
N LYS A 222 24.80 -17.15 -7.27
CA LYS A 222 26.20 -17.19 -7.73
C LYS A 222 27.08 -17.94 -6.75
N ASP A 223 26.77 -17.83 -5.46
CA ASP A 223 27.57 -18.40 -4.36
C ASP A 223 26.70 -19.16 -3.38
N SER A 224 27.37 -19.83 -2.43
CA SER A 224 26.70 -20.41 -1.27
C SER A 224 26.08 -19.32 -0.39
N VAL A 225 24.99 -19.67 0.27
CA VAL A 225 24.33 -18.82 1.27
C VAL A 225 25.27 -18.56 2.44
N VAL A 226 25.39 -17.33 2.85
CA VAL A 226 26.16 -16.87 3.99
C VAL A 226 25.22 -16.39 5.09
N LYS A 227 25.35 -16.99 6.28
CA LYS A 227 24.70 -16.47 7.49
C LYS A 227 25.57 -15.37 8.07
N LEU A 228 25.01 -14.18 8.27
CA LEU A 228 25.72 -13.07 8.90
C LEU A 228 25.89 -13.26 10.41
N PRO A 229 26.91 -12.61 11.01
CA PRO A 229 26.92 -12.37 12.44
C PRO A 229 25.64 -11.66 12.88
N HIS A 230 25.24 -11.83 14.14
CA HIS A 230 24.07 -11.18 14.69
C HIS A 230 24.19 -9.64 14.56
N ILE A 231 23.18 -9.02 13.97
CA ILE A 231 23.00 -7.57 13.92
C ILE A 231 22.12 -7.19 15.11
N GLU A 232 22.59 -6.23 15.90
CA GLU A 232 21.86 -5.79 17.10
C GLU A 232 20.45 -5.33 16.76
N ASN A 233 19.47 -5.81 17.53
CA ASN A 233 18.03 -5.55 17.36
C ASN A 233 17.41 -6.02 16.04
N TYR A 234 18.10 -6.74 15.17
CA TYR A 234 17.51 -7.30 13.97
C TYR A 234 16.50 -8.41 14.32
N GLN A 235 15.31 -8.36 13.71
CA GLN A 235 14.32 -9.43 13.73
C GLN A 235 14.07 -9.99 12.32
N GLU A 236 13.60 -9.15 11.38
CA GLU A 236 13.16 -9.55 10.05
C GLU A 236 13.05 -8.37 9.07
N GLY A 237 12.48 -8.58 7.90
CA GLY A 237 12.17 -7.54 6.93
C GLY A 237 13.38 -6.73 6.46
N PRO A 238 14.52 -7.34 6.06
CA PRO A 238 15.68 -6.58 5.64
C PRO A 238 15.36 -5.75 4.39
N TRP A 239 15.80 -4.50 4.36
CA TRP A 239 15.77 -3.63 3.20
C TRP A 239 17.19 -3.17 2.87
N PHE A 240 17.81 -3.77 1.85
CA PHE A 240 19.20 -3.52 1.49
C PHE A 240 19.29 -2.52 0.35
N TYR A 241 20.07 -1.46 0.54
CA TYR A 241 20.32 -0.43 -0.48
C TYR A 241 21.66 0.30 -0.24
N LYS A 242 22.08 1.08 -1.25
CA LYS A 242 23.27 1.94 -1.19
C LYS A 242 22.88 3.39 -1.41
N ARG A 243 23.49 4.31 -0.68
CA ARG A 243 23.34 5.75 -0.87
C ARG A 243 24.62 6.49 -0.50
N ASN A 244 25.08 7.37 -1.39
CA ASN A 244 26.27 8.21 -1.19
C ASN A 244 27.52 7.43 -0.71
N GLY A 245 27.72 6.22 -1.23
CA GLY A 245 28.88 5.39 -0.91
C GLY A 245 28.72 4.51 0.34
N HIS A 246 27.66 4.67 1.14
CA HIS A 246 27.35 3.82 2.28
C HIS A 246 26.31 2.78 1.90
N TYR A 247 26.44 1.58 2.46
CA TYR A 247 25.44 0.53 2.38
C TYR A 247 24.56 0.56 3.63
N TYR A 248 23.27 0.34 3.42
CA TYR A 248 22.25 0.35 4.47
C TYR A 248 21.50 -0.96 4.48
N LEU A 249 21.20 -1.44 5.64
CA LEU A 249 20.26 -2.52 5.89
C LEU A 249 19.22 -2.00 6.88
N GLY A 250 18.05 -1.58 6.36
CA GLY A 250 16.87 -1.30 7.18
C GLY A 250 16.22 -2.60 7.59
N TYR A 251 15.54 -2.66 8.74
CA TYR A 251 14.90 -3.89 9.22
C TYR A 251 13.83 -3.63 10.28
N ALA A 252 12.95 -4.60 10.47
CA ALA A 252 12.11 -4.69 11.66
C ALA A 252 12.96 -5.10 12.86
N THR A 253 12.79 -4.42 13.99
CA THR A 253 13.56 -4.70 15.20
C THR A 253 12.92 -5.83 16.00
N THR A 254 13.63 -6.30 17.03
CA THR A 254 13.19 -7.39 17.89
C THR A 254 11.75 -7.16 18.40
N CYS A 255 10.92 -8.16 18.20
CA CYS A 255 9.50 -8.20 18.60
C CYS A 255 9.35 -8.35 20.13
N CYS A 256 8.31 -7.95 20.79
CA CYS A 256 7.26 -7.01 20.39
C CYS A 256 7.17 -5.92 21.41
N PRO A 257 6.99 -4.66 21.03
CA PRO A 257 6.66 -4.14 19.73
C PRO A 257 7.88 -4.02 18.83
N GLU A 258 7.71 -4.29 17.54
CA GLU A 258 8.71 -4.04 16.53
C GLU A 258 8.79 -2.55 16.17
N ALA A 259 9.98 -2.16 15.72
CA ALA A 259 10.28 -0.80 15.26
C ALA A 259 10.94 -0.86 13.89
N LEU A 260 11.29 0.28 13.34
CA LEU A 260 12.18 0.38 12.17
C LEU A 260 13.58 0.73 12.64
N GLY A 261 14.49 -0.23 12.53
CA GLY A 261 15.92 -0.06 12.80
C GLY A 261 16.74 -0.09 11.53
N TYR A 262 18.04 0.21 11.65
CA TYR A 262 18.95 0.06 10.53
C TYR A 262 20.39 -0.14 10.97
N ALA A 263 21.17 -0.73 10.08
CA ALA A 263 22.62 -0.86 10.18
C ALA A 263 23.27 -0.25 8.94
N MET A 264 24.52 0.17 9.07
CA MET A 264 25.36 0.67 7.99
C MET A 264 26.63 -0.15 7.83
N SER A 265 27.20 -0.10 6.62
CA SER A 265 28.48 -0.72 6.28
C SER A 265 29.17 0.05 5.15
N ASP A 266 30.49 -0.06 5.05
CA ASP A 266 31.27 0.41 3.89
C ASP A 266 31.43 -0.68 2.80
N SER A 267 30.83 -1.85 3.02
CA SER A 267 30.88 -2.99 2.09
C SER A 267 29.49 -3.60 1.92
N PRO A 268 29.13 -4.10 0.71
CA PRO A 268 27.84 -4.76 0.48
C PRO A 268 27.63 -6.04 1.27
N THR A 269 28.68 -6.57 1.91
CA THR A 269 28.63 -7.83 2.69
C THR A 269 28.94 -7.62 4.18
N GLY A 270 28.99 -6.39 4.64
CA GLY A 270 29.36 -6.05 6.01
C GLY A 270 30.88 -5.85 6.23
N PRO A 271 31.36 -5.72 7.46
CA PRO A 271 30.55 -5.88 8.69
C PRO A 271 29.49 -4.81 8.85
N TRP A 272 28.35 -5.19 9.45
CA TRP A 272 27.21 -4.32 9.70
C TRP A 272 27.27 -3.74 11.11
N GLU A 273 27.14 -2.41 11.22
CA GLU A 273 27.07 -1.69 12.48
C GLU A 273 25.66 -1.15 12.68
N SER A 274 24.95 -1.57 13.72
CA SER A 274 23.63 -1.03 14.06
C SER A 274 23.75 0.47 14.39
N LYS A 275 22.87 1.28 13.81
CA LYS A 275 22.83 2.74 14.02
C LYS A 275 21.59 3.16 14.82
N GLY A 276 20.81 2.21 15.35
CA GLY A 276 19.62 2.46 16.14
C GLY A 276 18.34 2.49 15.32
N TYR A 277 17.48 3.44 15.61
CA TYR A 277 16.13 3.49 15.08
C TYR A 277 15.97 4.52 13.95
N ILE A 278 15.19 4.17 12.94
CA ILE A 278 14.57 5.13 12.02
C ILE A 278 13.25 5.61 12.64
N MET A 279 12.49 4.67 13.24
CA MET A 279 11.27 4.95 14.00
C MET A 279 11.28 4.06 15.25
N ARG A 280 11.10 4.66 16.43
CA ARG A 280 11.14 3.91 17.71
C ARG A 280 9.97 2.96 17.87
N PRO A 281 10.15 1.88 18.64
CA PRO A 281 9.06 0.98 18.98
C PRO A 281 7.99 1.74 19.78
N THR A 282 6.74 1.50 19.41
CA THR A 282 5.58 2.00 20.15
C THR A 282 4.63 0.85 20.44
N GLN A 283 3.82 0.96 21.49
CA GLN A 283 2.80 -0.05 21.77
C GLN A 283 1.58 0.05 20.80
N ARG A 284 1.65 0.98 19.83
CA ARG A 284 0.61 1.23 18.81
C ARG A 284 0.70 0.26 17.64
N ASP A 285 1.84 -0.42 17.48
CA ASP A 285 2.14 -1.28 16.36
C ASP A 285 2.76 -2.60 16.81
N ARG A 286 2.60 -3.67 16.03
CA ARG A 286 3.13 -5.00 16.34
C ARG A 286 4.21 -5.47 15.39
N GLY A 287 4.21 -5.01 14.17
CA GLY A 287 5.15 -5.39 13.15
C GLY A 287 5.36 -4.26 12.17
N ASN A 288 6.58 -4.10 11.68
CA ASN A 288 6.88 -3.03 10.75
C ASN A 288 8.01 -3.44 9.81
N HIS A 289 7.79 -3.39 8.50
CA HIS A 289 8.80 -3.67 7.47
C HIS A 289 9.13 -2.39 6.72
N PRO A 290 10.43 -2.01 6.58
CA PRO A 290 10.81 -0.82 5.84
C PRO A 290 10.81 -1.07 4.33
N GLY A 291 10.33 -0.07 3.57
CA GLY A 291 10.67 0.10 2.16
C GLY A 291 11.24 1.50 1.97
N ILE A 292 12.52 1.65 1.63
CA ILE A 292 13.19 2.95 1.55
C ILE A 292 13.56 3.26 0.12
N ILE A 293 13.27 4.49 -0.35
CA ILE A 293 13.57 4.90 -1.73
C ILE A 293 13.77 6.41 -1.85
N ASP A 294 14.67 6.81 -2.75
CA ASP A 294 14.78 8.19 -3.22
C ASP A 294 13.83 8.41 -4.41
N TYR A 295 13.02 9.47 -4.35
CA TYR A 295 12.09 9.82 -5.42
C TYR A 295 11.99 11.35 -5.57
N LYS A 296 12.20 11.85 -6.79
CA LYS A 296 12.13 13.29 -7.13
C LYS A 296 12.89 14.21 -6.17
N GLY A 297 14.08 13.76 -5.73
CA GLY A 297 14.96 14.54 -4.85
C GLY A 297 14.62 14.48 -3.36
N HIS A 298 13.66 13.66 -2.97
CA HIS A 298 13.27 13.36 -1.60
C HIS A 298 13.55 11.90 -1.27
N SER A 299 13.76 11.60 0.01
CA SER A 299 13.91 10.22 0.50
C SER A 299 12.70 9.85 1.33
N TYR A 300 12.13 8.67 1.09
CA TYR A 300 10.93 8.20 1.77
C TYR A 300 11.18 6.85 2.42
N ILE A 301 10.56 6.65 3.58
CA ILE A 301 10.36 5.33 4.16
C ILE A 301 8.87 5.00 4.16
N PHE A 302 8.57 3.81 3.68
CA PHE A 302 7.27 3.17 3.77
C PHE A 302 7.35 2.11 4.87
N GLY A 303 6.26 1.90 5.56
CA GLY A 303 6.12 0.84 6.55
C GLY A 303 4.65 0.57 6.81
N GLN A 304 4.36 -0.28 7.80
CA GLN A 304 3.01 -0.74 8.07
C GLN A 304 2.56 -0.40 9.48
N ASN A 305 1.24 -0.34 9.65
CA ASN A 305 0.53 -0.12 10.91
C ASN A 305 -0.85 -0.80 10.85
N TYR A 306 -1.68 -0.58 11.86
CA TYR A 306 -3.05 -1.11 11.94
C TYR A 306 -4.11 0.01 11.89
N ASP A 307 -3.74 1.19 11.43
CA ASP A 307 -4.59 2.38 11.51
C ASP A 307 -5.89 2.23 10.70
N LEU A 308 -5.82 1.63 9.50
CA LEU A 308 -7.02 1.39 8.69
C LEU A 308 -8.00 0.44 9.42
N MET A 309 -7.49 -0.64 9.99
CA MET A 309 -8.29 -1.56 10.79
C MET A 309 -8.91 -0.86 12.02
N HIS A 310 -8.16 0.01 12.69
CA HIS A 310 -8.63 0.75 13.88
C HIS A 310 -9.71 1.79 13.54
N ILE A 311 -9.82 2.25 12.29
CA ILE A 311 -10.96 3.06 11.84
C ILE A 311 -12.23 2.19 11.80
N GLU A 312 -12.11 0.92 11.44
CA GLU A 312 -13.23 0.01 11.23
C GLU A 312 -13.64 -0.75 12.48
N THR A 313 -12.70 -1.19 13.31
CA THR A 313 -12.95 -2.06 14.46
C THR A 313 -11.94 -1.87 15.58
N PHE A 314 -12.35 -2.15 16.83
CA PHE A 314 -11.45 -2.26 17.98
C PHE A 314 -10.99 -3.71 18.24
N VAL A 315 -11.45 -4.66 17.44
CA VAL A 315 -10.98 -6.05 17.53
C VAL A 315 -9.74 -6.18 16.68
N HIS A 316 -8.62 -6.59 17.30
CA HIS A 316 -7.38 -6.79 16.57
C HIS A 316 -7.47 -7.97 15.62
N HIS A 317 -7.04 -7.74 14.39
CA HIS A 317 -6.80 -8.74 13.34
C HIS A 317 -5.48 -8.39 12.67
N GLU A 318 -4.81 -9.37 12.07
CA GLU A 318 -3.62 -9.12 11.24
C GLU A 318 -4.05 -8.56 9.87
N ARG A 319 -4.56 -7.32 9.88
CA ARG A 319 -4.96 -6.54 8.71
C ARG A 319 -4.30 -5.19 8.79
N ARG A 320 -3.16 -5.12 8.14
CA ARG A 320 -2.25 -3.98 8.20
C ARG A 320 -2.60 -2.92 7.15
N SER A 321 -1.98 -1.77 7.29
CA SER A 321 -2.09 -0.66 6.33
C SER A 321 -0.73 0.00 6.14
N VAL A 322 -0.38 0.30 4.89
CA VAL A 322 0.88 0.98 4.57
C VAL A 322 0.74 2.47 4.73
N SER A 323 1.71 3.07 5.42
CA SER A 323 1.94 4.52 5.49
C SER A 323 3.34 4.86 4.99
N ALA A 324 3.60 6.14 4.72
CA ALA A 324 4.90 6.64 4.32
C ALA A 324 5.21 7.98 4.97
N VAL A 325 6.50 8.25 5.19
CA VAL A 325 7.00 9.56 5.63
C VAL A 325 8.28 9.90 4.90
N GLU A 326 8.56 11.19 4.77
CA GLU A 326 9.85 11.68 4.28
C GLU A 326 10.91 11.53 5.38
N ILE A 327 12.08 11.00 5.00
CA ILE A 327 13.25 10.86 5.89
C ILE A 327 14.39 11.77 5.41
N THR A 328 15.26 12.13 6.34
CA THR A 328 16.47 12.91 6.06
C THR A 328 17.69 12.19 6.60
N TYR A 329 18.83 12.46 5.95
CA TYR A 329 20.13 11.92 6.34
C TYR A 329 21.01 13.02 6.92
N ASN A 330 21.77 12.66 7.93
CA ASN A 330 22.82 13.51 8.48
C ASN A 330 24.03 13.56 7.52
N PRO A 331 24.98 14.50 7.70
CA PRO A 331 26.18 14.59 6.87
C PRO A 331 27.07 13.32 6.90
N ASP A 332 27.01 12.54 7.97
CA ASP A 332 27.72 11.27 8.12
C ASP A 332 26.98 10.07 7.53
N GLY A 333 25.85 10.29 6.87
CA GLY A 333 25.01 9.26 6.27
C GLY A 333 23.99 8.62 7.23
N THR A 334 24.03 8.90 8.52
CA THR A 334 23.03 8.34 9.45
C THR A 334 21.64 8.91 9.16
N ILE A 335 20.60 8.10 9.37
CA ILE A 335 19.20 8.51 9.16
C ILE A 335 18.71 9.23 10.39
N GLN A 336 18.03 10.38 10.21
CA GLN A 336 17.36 11.07 11.31
C GLN A 336 16.10 10.30 11.72
N GLU A 337 15.95 10.13 13.02
CA GLU A 337 14.79 9.46 13.59
C GLU A 337 13.50 10.24 13.30
N VAL A 338 12.44 9.54 12.94
CA VAL A 338 11.11 10.10 12.66
C VAL A 338 10.09 9.64 13.72
N PRO A 339 9.10 10.50 14.08
CA PRO A 339 7.98 10.09 14.92
C PRO A 339 7.11 8.99 14.30
N TYR A 340 6.23 8.40 15.09
CA TYR A 340 5.25 7.43 14.63
C TYR A 340 4.35 7.98 13.50
N TRP A 341 3.82 7.10 12.65
CA TRP A 341 3.07 7.44 11.42
C TRP A 341 1.99 8.50 11.63
N LEU A 342 1.10 8.35 12.64
CA LEU A 342 0.01 9.29 12.92
C LEU A 342 0.49 10.63 13.50
N ASP A 343 1.69 10.68 14.07
CA ASP A 343 2.27 11.90 14.65
C ASP A 343 2.97 12.76 13.58
N GLN A 344 2.91 12.32 12.30
CA GLN A 344 3.47 13.00 11.15
C GLN A 344 2.43 13.90 10.47
N LYS A 345 2.95 14.88 9.72
CA LYS A 345 2.12 15.62 8.76
C LYS A 345 1.87 14.79 7.51
N PRO A 346 0.75 15.03 6.80
CA PRO A 346 0.54 14.42 5.49
C PRO A 346 1.70 14.69 4.55
N LEU A 347 2.02 13.72 3.69
CA LEU A 347 3.04 13.87 2.66
C LEU A 347 2.79 15.09 1.78
N LYS A 348 3.88 15.76 1.40
CA LYS A 348 3.84 16.85 0.45
C LYS A 348 3.61 16.31 -0.96
N GLN A 349 2.66 16.94 -1.68
CA GLN A 349 2.45 16.64 -3.09
C GLN A 349 3.58 17.20 -3.95
N LEU A 350 4.11 16.37 -4.84
CA LEU A 350 5.28 16.70 -5.68
C LEU A 350 4.91 17.27 -7.07
N SER A 351 3.70 16.99 -7.55
CA SER A 351 3.18 17.50 -8.82
C SER A 351 1.66 17.55 -8.78
N TRP A 352 1.04 18.32 -9.70
CA TRP A 352 -0.40 18.46 -9.74
C TRP A 352 -1.04 17.44 -10.67
N LEU A 353 -2.21 16.91 -10.26
CA LEU A 353 -2.99 15.98 -11.06
C LEU A 353 -3.68 16.73 -12.22
N ASN A 354 -3.49 16.23 -13.44
CA ASN A 354 -4.14 16.79 -14.63
C ASN A 354 -5.53 16.17 -14.86
N PRO A 355 -6.63 16.90 -14.59
CA PRO A 355 -7.99 16.36 -14.72
C PRO A 355 -8.48 16.29 -16.17
N TYR A 356 -7.74 16.82 -17.13
CA TYR A 356 -8.09 16.83 -18.56
C TYR A 356 -7.65 15.58 -19.30
N GLN A 357 -6.88 14.71 -18.63
CA GLN A 357 -6.62 13.35 -19.06
C GLN A 357 -7.58 12.38 -18.35
N ARG A 358 -7.64 11.13 -18.83
CA ARG A 358 -8.32 10.06 -18.12
C ARG A 358 -7.71 9.91 -16.72
N VAL A 359 -8.55 9.90 -15.69
CA VAL A 359 -8.17 9.55 -14.32
C VAL A 359 -8.98 8.33 -13.92
N GLU A 360 -8.30 7.26 -13.55
CA GLU A 360 -8.93 6.02 -13.09
C GLU A 360 -9.72 6.28 -11.80
N ALA A 361 -10.87 5.64 -11.62
CA ALA A 361 -11.70 5.85 -10.43
C ALA A 361 -11.00 5.42 -9.14
N GLU A 362 -10.14 4.40 -9.24
CA GLU A 362 -9.29 3.92 -8.15
C GLU A 362 -8.04 4.79 -7.91
N THR A 363 -7.87 5.91 -8.64
CA THR A 363 -6.87 6.93 -8.29
C THR A 363 -7.45 7.82 -7.21
N MET A 364 -6.85 7.80 -6.02
CA MET A 364 -7.34 8.57 -4.89
C MET A 364 -6.24 8.91 -3.86
N ALA A 365 -6.43 10.01 -3.17
CA ALA A 365 -5.69 10.34 -1.96
C ALA A 365 -6.41 9.83 -0.69
N TRP A 366 -7.72 9.59 -0.78
CA TRP A 366 -8.56 9.03 0.26
C TRP A 366 -9.87 8.50 -0.32
N GLY A 367 -10.33 7.33 0.15
CA GLY A 367 -11.55 6.69 -0.31
C GLY A 367 -12.00 5.58 0.64
N PHE A 368 -12.31 5.96 1.91
CA PHE A 368 -12.68 4.99 2.94
C PHE A 368 -14.08 4.41 2.70
N GLY A 369 -14.22 3.10 2.90
CA GLY A 369 -15.46 2.34 2.72
C GLY A 369 -15.64 1.77 1.32
N LEU A 370 -14.93 2.30 0.34
CA LEU A 370 -14.95 1.86 -1.04
C LEU A 370 -14.13 0.57 -1.23
N LYS A 371 -14.48 -0.19 -2.26
CA LYS A 371 -13.70 -1.34 -2.73
C LYS A 371 -13.34 -1.19 -4.20
N SER A 372 -12.35 -1.95 -4.62
CA SER A 372 -11.90 -2.01 -6.00
C SER A 372 -11.78 -3.47 -6.47
N ALA A 373 -11.97 -3.69 -7.76
CA ALA A 373 -11.78 -5.00 -8.38
C ALA A 373 -11.29 -4.87 -9.82
N LYS A 374 -10.68 -5.92 -10.35
CA LYS A 374 -10.32 -6.01 -11.77
C LYS A 374 -11.57 -6.12 -12.62
N MET A 375 -11.57 -5.35 -13.72
CA MET A 375 -12.65 -5.43 -14.72
C MET A 375 -12.48 -6.71 -15.55
N GLY A 376 -13.56 -7.50 -15.60
CA GLY A 376 -13.60 -8.73 -16.40
C GLY A 376 -14.06 -8.53 -17.84
N ILE A 377 -14.36 -7.27 -18.23
CA ILE A 377 -14.89 -6.95 -19.56
C ILE A 377 -13.75 -6.42 -20.42
N GLU A 378 -13.55 -7.05 -21.57
CA GLU A 378 -12.66 -6.56 -22.60
C GLU A 378 -13.46 -5.65 -23.54
N ASN A 379 -12.93 -4.46 -23.79
CA ASN A 379 -13.30 -3.54 -24.87
C ASN A 379 -14.79 -3.33 -25.15
N THR A 380 -15.45 -2.46 -24.39
CA THR A 380 -16.83 -2.02 -24.70
C THR A 380 -16.90 -0.72 -25.53
N GLY A 381 -15.76 -0.17 -25.98
CA GLY A 381 -15.67 1.11 -26.68
C GLY A 381 -15.83 2.34 -25.75
N VAL A 382 -16.42 2.19 -24.60
CA VAL A 382 -16.52 3.20 -23.54
C VAL A 382 -15.44 3.00 -22.49
N VAL A 383 -15.20 1.76 -22.13
CA VAL A 383 -14.08 1.30 -21.32
C VAL A 383 -12.85 1.27 -22.22
N ALA A 384 -11.93 2.19 -22.03
CA ALA A 384 -10.74 2.24 -22.86
C ALA A 384 -9.83 1.05 -22.56
N ASP A 385 -9.41 0.37 -23.61
CA ASP A 385 -8.45 -0.72 -23.52
C ASP A 385 -7.16 -0.24 -22.87
N MET A 386 -6.69 -1.03 -21.93
CA MET A 386 -5.29 -1.00 -21.55
C MET A 386 -4.53 -1.85 -22.56
N PRO A 387 -3.48 -1.31 -23.20
CA PRO A 387 -2.70 -2.10 -24.15
C PRO A 387 -2.21 -3.39 -23.48
N GLU A 388 -2.51 -4.55 -24.04
CA GLU A 388 -2.07 -5.86 -23.53
C GLU A 388 -0.56 -5.90 -23.30
N SER A 389 0.19 -5.20 -24.15
CA SER A 389 1.65 -5.08 -24.09
C SER A 389 2.16 -4.47 -22.79
N THR A 390 1.36 -3.70 -22.05
CA THR A 390 1.76 -3.10 -20.76
C THR A 390 1.55 -4.03 -19.58
N GLY A 391 0.72 -5.06 -19.70
CA GLY A 391 0.26 -5.90 -18.60
C GLY A 391 -0.72 -5.20 -17.64
N LYS A 392 -0.95 -3.90 -17.78
CA LYS A 392 -1.87 -3.13 -16.94
C LYS A 392 -3.29 -3.65 -17.10
N LYS A 393 -3.97 -3.90 -15.97
CA LYS A 393 -5.38 -4.32 -15.94
C LYS A 393 -6.26 -3.12 -15.66
N ASN A 394 -7.43 -3.07 -16.30
CA ASN A 394 -8.45 -2.11 -15.95
C ASN A 394 -9.11 -2.49 -14.64
N MET A 395 -9.35 -1.50 -13.78
CA MET A 395 -9.97 -1.66 -12.47
C MET A 395 -11.31 -0.91 -12.44
N TYR A 396 -12.09 -1.11 -11.41
CA TYR A 396 -13.26 -0.27 -11.10
C TYR A 396 -13.43 -0.15 -9.59
N VAL A 397 -14.03 0.95 -9.15
CA VAL A 397 -14.46 1.17 -7.76
C VAL A 397 -15.92 0.75 -7.61
N PHE A 398 -16.22 0.07 -6.53
CA PHE A 398 -17.57 -0.43 -6.19
C PHE A 398 -17.82 -0.41 -4.67
N ASP A 399 -18.95 -0.99 -4.24
CA ASP A 399 -19.39 -1.02 -2.83
C ASP A 399 -19.56 0.39 -2.25
N ILE A 400 -20.15 1.27 -3.08
CA ILE A 400 -20.32 2.68 -2.79
C ILE A 400 -21.62 2.89 -2.01
N ASP A 401 -21.48 3.34 -0.76
CA ASP A 401 -22.61 3.69 0.10
C ASP A 401 -22.90 5.20 0.11
N ASP A 402 -24.11 5.52 0.61
CA ASP A 402 -24.56 6.92 0.75
C ASP A 402 -23.69 7.68 1.76
N GLY A 403 -23.12 8.80 1.32
CA GLY A 403 -22.23 9.66 2.09
C GLY A 403 -20.76 9.30 2.05
N GLU A 404 -20.36 8.30 1.29
CA GLU A 404 -18.94 8.01 1.00
C GLU A 404 -18.38 8.97 -0.06
N LEU A 405 -17.08 8.97 -0.23
CA LEU A 405 -16.41 9.88 -1.14
C LEU A 405 -15.07 9.34 -1.64
N ILE A 406 -14.64 9.89 -2.79
CA ILE A 406 -13.26 9.85 -3.26
C ILE A 406 -12.68 11.25 -3.13
N ARG A 407 -11.51 11.38 -2.48
CA ARG A 407 -10.73 12.62 -2.44
C ARG A 407 -9.51 12.49 -3.35
N LEU A 408 -9.29 13.53 -4.17
CA LEU A 408 -8.04 13.73 -4.89
C LEU A 408 -7.42 15.03 -4.41
N ARG A 409 -6.11 15.04 -4.21
CA ARG A 409 -5.39 16.24 -3.79
C ARG A 409 -4.76 16.93 -5.00
N GLY A 410 -4.70 18.27 -4.93
CA GLY A 410 -3.96 19.10 -5.86
C GLY A 410 -4.32 18.86 -7.33
N VAL A 411 -5.59 18.92 -7.68
CA VAL A 411 -6.09 18.84 -9.06
C VAL A 411 -5.94 20.17 -9.74
N ASP A 412 -5.18 20.26 -10.84
CA ASP A 412 -4.92 21.51 -11.56
C ASP A 412 -5.96 21.75 -12.66
N PHE A 413 -6.94 22.60 -12.37
CA PHE A 413 -7.96 23.02 -13.33
C PHE A 413 -7.46 24.10 -14.32
N ALA A 414 -6.21 24.57 -14.20
CA ALA A 414 -5.63 25.60 -15.05
C ALA A 414 -6.57 26.82 -15.21
N GLU A 415 -7.05 27.10 -16.43
CA GLU A 415 -8.00 28.20 -16.72
C GLU A 415 -9.48 27.85 -16.48
N GLY A 416 -9.75 26.58 -16.11
CA GLY A 416 -11.08 26.08 -15.77
C GLY A 416 -11.66 25.06 -16.73
N ALA A 417 -12.54 24.22 -16.20
CA ALA A 417 -13.28 23.21 -16.91
C ALA A 417 -14.70 23.67 -17.24
N LYS A 418 -15.34 23.07 -18.25
CA LYS A 418 -16.74 23.29 -18.63
C LYS A 418 -17.64 22.10 -18.35
N ASN A 419 -17.11 20.90 -18.53
CA ASN A 419 -17.86 19.66 -18.38
C ASN A 419 -17.04 18.65 -17.55
N PHE A 420 -17.76 17.76 -16.88
CA PHE A 420 -17.23 16.59 -16.21
C PHE A 420 -17.90 15.35 -16.78
N ASN A 421 -17.11 14.35 -17.13
CA ASN A 421 -17.55 13.04 -17.58
C ASN A 421 -17.10 11.97 -16.58
N ILE A 422 -17.95 11.00 -16.31
CA ILE A 422 -17.64 9.81 -15.54
C ILE A 422 -18.20 8.60 -16.26
N ILE A 423 -17.44 7.51 -16.28
CA ILE A 423 -17.82 6.24 -16.84
C ILE A 423 -18.25 5.34 -15.70
N ALA A 424 -19.47 4.83 -15.78
CA ALA A 424 -20.06 4.03 -14.73
C ALA A 424 -21.04 2.99 -15.27
N SER A 425 -21.25 1.94 -14.50
CA SER A 425 -22.38 1.02 -14.64
C SER A 425 -23.16 0.94 -13.34
N ALA A 426 -24.47 0.70 -13.40
CA ALA A 426 -25.32 0.68 -12.23
C ALA A 426 -26.55 -0.20 -12.38
N LYS A 427 -26.89 -0.95 -11.31
CA LYS A 427 -28.24 -1.51 -11.09
C LYS A 427 -29.08 -0.57 -10.24
N GLY A 428 -28.46 0.29 -9.45
CA GLY A 428 -29.08 1.31 -8.65
C GLY A 428 -28.84 2.72 -9.19
N LYS A 429 -28.80 3.69 -8.31
CA LYS A 429 -28.53 5.10 -8.65
C LYS A 429 -27.67 5.74 -7.59
N THR A 430 -26.94 6.80 -7.98
CA THR A 430 -26.25 7.72 -7.07
C THR A 430 -26.17 9.13 -7.67
N THR A 431 -26.07 10.14 -6.83
CA THR A 431 -25.70 11.49 -7.22
C THR A 431 -24.26 11.73 -6.82
N VAL A 432 -23.37 11.96 -7.77
CA VAL A 432 -21.99 12.37 -7.49
C VAL A 432 -21.97 13.89 -7.42
N THR A 433 -21.74 14.43 -6.22
CA THR A 433 -21.58 15.88 -5.99
C THR A 433 -20.09 16.20 -6.00
N LEU A 434 -19.64 17.00 -6.97
CA LEU A 434 -18.25 17.47 -7.09
C LEU A 434 -18.05 18.68 -6.17
N ARG A 435 -17.17 18.54 -5.18
CA ARG A 435 -16.85 19.62 -4.23
C ARG A 435 -15.35 19.94 -4.24
N LEU A 436 -15.00 21.13 -3.84
CA LEU A 436 -13.62 21.62 -3.81
C LEU A 436 -13.17 21.87 -2.37
N ASP A 437 -11.92 21.53 -2.11
CA ASP A 437 -11.13 21.84 -0.91
C ASP A 437 -11.62 21.21 0.40
N SER A 438 -12.86 20.74 0.45
CA SER A 438 -13.37 19.94 1.58
C SER A 438 -14.65 19.19 1.24
N GLN A 439 -15.03 18.21 2.05
CA GLN A 439 -16.29 17.45 1.96
C GLN A 439 -17.53 18.37 2.04
N LYS A 440 -17.40 19.53 2.65
CA LYS A 440 -18.45 20.56 2.78
C LYS A 440 -18.19 21.79 1.92
N GLY A 441 -17.14 21.75 1.09
CA GLY A 441 -16.69 22.85 0.25
C GLY A 441 -17.63 23.23 -0.88
N PRO A 442 -17.27 24.25 -1.66
CA PRO A 442 -18.07 24.74 -2.77
C PRO A 442 -18.43 23.65 -3.77
N VAL A 443 -19.69 23.59 -4.18
CA VAL A 443 -20.16 22.65 -5.21
C VAL A 443 -19.79 23.18 -6.59
N MET A 444 -18.98 22.43 -7.31
CA MET A 444 -18.58 22.67 -8.70
C MET A 444 -19.63 22.15 -9.70
N GLY A 445 -20.19 20.96 -9.42
CA GLY A 445 -21.20 20.32 -10.25
C GLY A 445 -21.85 19.13 -9.57
N LYS A 446 -22.91 18.60 -10.20
CA LYS A 446 -23.57 17.36 -9.78
C LYS A 446 -23.86 16.50 -11.00
N ILE A 447 -23.74 15.19 -10.85
CA ILE A 447 -24.07 14.24 -11.89
C ILE A 447 -24.88 13.09 -11.30
N ASN A 448 -25.95 12.70 -11.98
CA ASN A 448 -26.78 11.57 -11.59
C ASN A 448 -26.40 10.35 -12.42
N ILE A 449 -25.93 9.31 -11.76
CA ILE A 449 -25.75 7.98 -12.33
C ILE A 449 -27.06 7.23 -12.12
N THR A 450 -27.62 6.70 -13.19
CA THR A 450 -28.89 5.97 -13.21
C THR A 450 -28.67 4.54 -13.70
N PRO A 451 -29.60 3.61 -13.47
CA PRO A 451 -29.45 2.24 -13.92
C PRO A 451 -29.09 2.11 -15.42
N THR A 452 -28.09 1.29 -15.72
CA THR A 452 -27.60 1.07 -17.10
C THR A 452 -28.11 -0.23 -17.70
N GLY A 453 -28.85 -1.05 -16.93
CA GLY A 453 -29.34 -2.35 -17.34
C GLY A 453 -28.59 -3.50 -16.69
N SER A 454 -27.26 -3.51 -16.76
CA SER A 454 -26.40 -4.48 -16.07
C SER A 454 -25.16 -3.79 -15.49
N LEU A 455 -24.42 -4.49 -14.65
CA LEU A 455 -23.14 -4.00 -14.11
C LEU A 455 -21.99 -4.11 -15.13
N GLU A 456 -22.21 -4.74 -16.24
CA GLU A 456 -21.30 -4.85 -17.39
C GLU A 456 -21.57 -3.78 -18.44
N ASP A 457 -22.73 -3.07 -18.39
CA ASP A 457 -23.11 -2.01 -19.32
C ASP A 457 -22.61 -0.66 -18.82
N TYR A 458 -21.35 -0.35 -19.08
CA TYR A 458 -20.73 0.94 -18.72
C TYR A 458 -21.15 2.02 -19.71
N ARG A 459 -21.53 3.18 -19.17
CA ARG A 459 -21.96 4.36 -19.95
C ARG A 459 -21.26 5.61 -19.49
N VAL A 460 -21.17 6.57 -20.42
CA VAL A 460 -20.68 7.92 -20.12
C VAL A 460 -21.83 8.74 -19.52
N PHE A 461 -21.63 9.24 -18.31
CA PHE A 461 -22.47 10.26 -17.71
C PHE A 461 -21.75 11.59 -17.78
N SER A 462 -22.45 12.68 -18.11
CA SER A 462 -21.86 14.01 -18.31
C SER A 462 -22.66 15.09 -17.61
N THR A 463 -21.96 16.10 -17.10
CA THR A 463 -22.59 17.30 -16.53
C THR A 463 -21.76 18.54 -16.80
N LYS A 464 -22.43 19.68 -16.88
CA LYS A 464 -21.75 20.99 -16.89
C LYS A 464 -21.25 21.31 -15.48
N VAL A 465 -20.09 21.93 -15.40
CA VAL A 465 -19.51 22.36 -14.13
C VAL A 465 -19.31 23.87 -14.10
N LYS A 466 -19.31 24.45 -12.91
CA LYS A 466 -18.92 25.84 -12.71
C LYS A 466 -17.45 26.00 -13.09
N LYS A 467 -17.13 27.08 -13.77
CA LYS A 467 -15.74 27.40 -14.10
C LYS A 467 -14.98 27.69 -12.80
N ILE A 468 -14.01 26.83 -12.52
CA ILE A 468 -13.07 26.96 -11.41
C ILE A 468 -11.66 26.90 -12.02
N ALA A 469 -10.77 27.76 -11.59
CA ALA A 469 -9.39 27.84 -12.09
C ALA A 469 -8.41 27.61 -10.94
N GLY A 470 -7.20 27.18 -11.30
CA GLY A 470 -6.12 26.93 -10.34
C GLY A 470 -6.14 25.51 -9.77
N VAL A 471 -5.39 25.31 -8.71
CA VAL A 471 -5.21 24.02 -8.06
C VAL A 471 -6.13 23.90 -6.85
N HIS A 472 -6.91 22.82 -6.80
CA HIS A 472 -7.85 22.51 -5.73
C HIS A 472 -7.84 21.03 -5.37
N ASP A 473 -8.20 20.70 -4.15
CA ASP A 473 -8.58 19.32 -3.82
C ASP A 473 -9.98 19.05 -4.40
N LEU A 474 -10.17 17.89 -5.03
CA LEU A 474 -11.44 17.46 -5.59
C LEU A 474 -12.05 16.34 -4.76
N TYR A 475 -13.30 16.49 -4.40
CA TYR A 475 -14.11 15.50 -3.69
C TYR A 475 -15.27 15.06 -4.57
N LEU A 476 -15.33 13.76 -4.87
CA LEU A 476 -16.49 13.10 -5.48
C LEU A 476 -17.31 12.52 -4.33
N CYS A 477 -18.36 13.23 -3.91
CA CYS A 477 -19.22 12.82 -2.80
C CYS A 477 -20.44 12.06 -3.34
N PHE A 478 -20.71 10.87 -2.81
CA PHE A 478 -21.82 10.02 -3.23
C PHE A 478 -23.03 10.23 -2.33
N ASP A 479 -24.09 10.75 -2.92
CA ASP A 479 -25.34 11.08 -2.24
C ASP A 479 -26.51 10.29 -2.84
N ASN A 480 -27.49 9.89 -2.01
CA ASN A 480 -28.69 9.16 -2.43
C ASN A 480 -28.37 7.83 -3.14
N THR A 481 -27.32 7.17 -2.74
CA THR A 481 -26.89 5.89 -3.33
C THR A 481 -27.83 4.77 -2.96
N THR A 482 -28.25 4.00 -3.96
CA THR A 482 -29.08 2.80 -3.82
C THR A 482 -28.63 1.75 -4.80
N GLY A 483 -28.54 0.49 -4.36
CA GLY A 483 -28.08 -0.62 -5.19
C GLY A 483 -26.63 -0.47 -5.66
N ASP A 484 -26.22 -1.40 -6.49
CA ASP A 484 -24.83 -1.49 -6.94
C ASP A 484 -24.50 -0.40 -7.98
N VAL A 485 -23.38 0.27 -7.78
CA VAL A 485 -22.77 1.24 -8.69
C VAL A 485 -21.29 0.90 -8.84
N ARG A 486 -20.79 0.93 -10.08
CA ARG A 486 -19.38 0.73 -10.41
C ARG A 486 -18.86 1.93 -11.19
N LEU A 487 -17.68 2.43 -10.80
CA LEU A 487 -17.00 3.53 -11.48
C LEU A 487 -15.71 3.02 -12.12
N ASP A 488 -15.48 3.40 -13.37
CA ASP A 488 -14.29 3.01 -14.13
C ASP A 488 -13.26 4.16 -14.15
N TRP A 489 -13.59 5.30 -14.77
CA TRP A 489 -12.73 6.47 -14.85
C TRP A 489 -13.56 7.77 -15.03
N TRP A 490 -12.87 8.89 -14.85
CA TRP A 490 -13.47 10.21 -15.05
C TRP A 490 -12.50 11.17 -15.74
N GLN A 491 -13.05 12.26 -16.29
CA GLN A 491 -12.30 13.30 -16.99
C GLN A 491 -13.06 14.61 -17.03
N PHE A 492 -12.36 15.72 -16.87
CA PHE A 492 -12.89 17.04 -17.20
C PHE A 492 -12.62 17.41 -18.67
N LYS A 493 -13.46 18.30 -19.22
CA LYS A 493 -13.30 18.87 -20.57
C LYS A 493 -13.29 20.39 -20.48
N LYS A 494 -12.44 21.02 -21.33
CA LYS A 494 -12.32 22.49 -21.45
C LYS A 494 -13.46 23.09 -22.26
#